data_687be06ef20bba49891e0d9fbdfd1b0e
#
_entry.id   687be06ef20bba49891e0d9fbdfd1b0e
#
_cell.length_a   1.000
_cell.length_b   1.000
_cell.length_c   1.000
_cell.angle_alpha   90.00
_cell.angle_beta   90.00
_cell.angle_gamma   90.00
#
_symmetry.space_group_name_H-M   'P 1'
#
loop_
_entity.id
_entity.type
_entity.pdbx_description
1 polymer ?
#
loop_
_entity_poly.entity_id
_entity_poly.type
_entity_poly.pdbx_seq_one_letter_code
_entity_poly.pdbx_strand_id
1 'polypeptide(L)'
;MIKSFKELVEIAQKLRGPDGCPWDKSKTFENIQKDFMEEADEVREALEKKDWDNLKEELGDILFNIVMMTTIAEEQGFFSMKDVLQDIQKKIVDRHTWVFGDDKASTPEEALALWNKNKEKEKANKKK
;
A
#
# COMPACT_ATOMS: atom_id res chain seq x y z
N MET A 1 11.39 -6.55 11.56
CA MET A 1 10.35 -5.96 10.71
C MET A 1 10.58 -6.23 9.22
N ILE A 2 11.75 -6.00 8.69
CA ILE A 2 12.07 -6.31 7.29
C ILE A 2 11.84 -7.79 6.99
N LYS A 3 12.35 -8.65 7.88
CA LYS A 3 12.17 -10.09 7.76
C LYS A 3 10.69 -10.48 7.79
N SER A 4 9.92 -9.88 8.68
CA SER A 4 8.48 -10.19 8.82
C SER A 4 7.70 -9.82 7.56
N PHE A 5 8.02 -8.68 6.95
CA PHE A 5 7.36 -8.28 5.71
C PHE A 5 7.70 -9.23 4.56
N LYS A 6 8.98 -9.60 4.44
CA LYS A 6 9.43 -10.56 3.44
C LYS A 6 8.72 -11.90 3.61
N GLU A 7 8.60 -12.37 4.85
CA GLU A 7 7.89 -13.61 5.15
C GLU A 7 6.42 -13.54 4.73
N LEU A 8 5.75 -12.40 4.95
CA LEU A 8 4.35 -12.24 4.51
C LEU A 8 4.22 -12.35 3.00
N VAL A 9 5.14 -11.74 2.26
CA VAL A 9 5.16 -11.83 0.79
C VAL A 9 5.37 -13.30 0.35
N GLU A 10 6.29 -13.99 0.99
CA GLU A 10 6.57 -15.40 0.69
C GLU A 10 5.38 -16.29 1.02
N ILE A 11 4.64 -15.99 2.09
CA ILE A 11 3.41 -16.72 2.43
C ILE A 11 2.38 -16.57 1.32
N ALA A 12 2.17 -15.36 0.83
CA ALA A 12 1.22 -15.11 -0.27
C ALA A 12 1.63 -15.88 -1.53
N GLN A 13 2.91 -15.85 -1.87
CA GLN A 13 3.44 -16.56 -3.03
C GLN A 13 3.24 -18.07 -2.89
N LYS A 14 3.47 -18.60 -1.69
CA LYS A 14 3.29 -20.02 -1.42
C LYS A 14 1.82 -20.43 -1.52
N LEU A 15 0.91 -19.62 -0.99
CA LEU A 15 -0.52 -19.91 -1.05
C LEU A 15 -1.01 -19.98 -2.49
N ARG A 16 -0.44 -19.20 -3.40
CA ARG A 16 -0.80 -19.17 -4.80
C ARG A 16 0.12 -20.05 -5.68
N GLY A 17 1.08 -20.73 -5.08
CA GLY A 17 2.02 -21.59 -5.79
C GLY A 17 1.46 -22.97 -6.09
N PRO A 18 2.28 -23.86 -6.72
CA PRO A 18 1.82 -25.19 -7.16
C PRO A 18 1.24 -26.05 -6.05
N ASP A 19 1.81 -26.01 -4.86
CA ASP A 19 1.36 -26.78 -3.70
C ASP A 19 0.60 -25.91 -2.69
N GLY A 20 0.04 -24.80 -3.17
CA GLY A 20 -0.64 -23.85 -2.32
C GLY A 20 -2.09 -24.18 -2.06
N CYS A 21 -2.86 -23.17 -1.75
CA CYS A 21 -4.27 -23.29 -1.39
C CYS A 21 -5.16 -23.10 -2.64
N PRO A 22 -6.01 -24.08 -2.97
CA PRO A 22 -6.91 -23.94 -4.14
C PRO A 22 -7.80 -22.71 -4.07
N TRP A 23 -8.23 -22.33 -2.88
CA TRP A 23 -9.05 -21.14 -2.69
C TRP A 23 -8.27 -19.86 -3.00
N ASP A 24 -7.07 -19.71 -2.46
CA ASP A 24 -6.22 -18.54 -2.73
C ASP A 24 -5.80 -18.46 -4.19
N LYS A 25 -5.56 -19.62 -4.81
CA LYS A 25 -5.23 -19.68 -6.25
C LYS A 25 -6.39 -19.23 -7.12
N SER A 26 -7.63 -19.44 -6.69
CA SER A 26 -8.80 -19.06 -7.45
C SER A 26 -9.12 -17.57 -7.39
N LYS A 27 -8.49 -16.83 -6.49
CA LYS A 27 -8.79 -15.41 -6.31
C LYS A 27 -8.29 -14.55 -7.45
N THR A 28 -9.12 -13.60 -7.86
CA THR A 28 -8.85 -12.61 -8.91
C THR A 28 -8.69 -11.23 -8.27
N PHE A 29 -8.29 -10.24 -9.08
CA PHE A 29 -8.26 -8.85 -8.62
C PHE A 29 -9.61 -8.42 -8.03
N GLU A 30 -10.69 -8.80 -8.68
CA GLU A 30 -12.05 -8.43 -8.28
C GLU A 30 -12.41 -9.00 -6.90
N ASN A 31 -12.02 -10.25 -6.65
CA ASN A 31 -12.24 -10.89 -5.34
C ASN A 31 -11.45 -10.15 -4.25
N ILE A 32 -10.18 -9.85 -4.50
CA ILE A 32 -9.33 -9.16 -3.53
C ILE A 32 -9.81 -7.72 -3.31
N GLN A 33 -10.27 -7.04 -4.36
CA GLN A 33 -10.84 -5.69 -4.24
C GLN A 33 -12.02 -5.69 -3.28
N LYS A 34 -12.92 -6.66 -3.43
CA LYS A 34 -14.09 -6.78 -2.56
C LYS A 34 -13.65 -7.00 -1.11
N ASP A 35 -12.72 -7.93 -0.89
CA ASP A 35 -12.19 -8.21 0.45
C ASP A 35 -11.54 -6.95 1.05
N PHE A 36 -10.77 -6.23 0.25
CA PHE A 36 -10.11 -4.99 0.67
C PHE A 36 -11.12 -3.95 1.15
N MET A 37 -12.20 -3.76 0.39
CA MET A 37 -13.23 -2.78 0.76
C MET A 37 -13.97 -3.18 2.03
N GLU A 38 -14.23 -4.47 2.23
CA GLU A 38 -14.85 -4.98 3.46
C GLU A 38 -13.94 -4.73 4.66
N GLU A 39 -12.64 -4.97 4.52
CA GLU A 39 -11.67 -4.72 5.60
C GLU A 39 -11.52 -3.22 5.89
N ALA A 40 -11.63 -2.37 4.86
CA ALA A 40 -11.60 -0.92 5.06
C ALA A 40 -12.77 -0.48 5.96
N ASP A 41 -13.95 -1.05 5.74
CA ASP A 41 -15.11 -0.77 6.58
C ASP A 41 -14.90 -1.24 8.02
N GLU A 42 -14.26 -2.39 8.21
CA GLU A 42 -13.95 -2.90 9.55
C GLU A 42 -12.92 -2.04 10.28
N VAL A 43 -11.96 -1.47 9.54
CA VAL A 43 -11.02 -0.49 10.10
C VAL A 43 -11.78 0.74 10.62
N ARG A 44 -12.73 1.23 9.83
CA ARG A 44 -13.56 2.38 10.23
C ARG A 44 -14.31 2.07 11.52
N GLU A 45 -14.94 0.90 11.63
CA GLU A 45 -15.67 0.50 12.82
C GLU A 45 -14.75 0.40 14.04
N ALA A 46 -13.57 -0.20 13.88
CA ALA A 46 -12.60 -0.32 14.96
C ALA A 46 -12.15 1.06 15.47
N LEU A 47 -11.94 2.02 14.55
CA LEU A 47 -11.57 3.39 14.92
C LEU A 47 -12.70 4.10 15.66
N GLU A 48 -13.95 3.95 15.19
CA GLU A 48 -15.11 4.55 15.82
C GLU A 48 -15.32 4.02 17.25
N LYS A 49 -15.08 2.73 17.46
CA LYS A 49 -15.22 2.08 18.76
C LYS A 49 -13.97 2.19 19.63
N LYS A 50 -12.87 2.72 19.08
CA LYS A 50 -11.57 2.79 19.74
C LYS A 50 -11.10 1.42 20.23
N ASP A 51 -11.40 0.39 19.43
CA ASP A 51 -11.00 -1.00 19.68
C ASP A 51 -9.64 -1.24 19.02
N TRP A 52 -8.59 -1.03 19.79
CA TRP A 52 -7.23 -1.06 19.24
C TRP A 52 -6.75 -2.46 18.87
N ASP A 53 -7.17 -3.48 19.60
CA ASP A 53 -6.82 -4.86 19.27
C ASP A 53 -7.45 -5.26 17.94
N ASN A 54 -8.70 -4.90 17.72
CA ASN A 54 -9.39 -5.17 16.47
C ASN A 54 -8.78 -4.35 15.32
N LEU A 55 -8.41 -3.09 15.59
CA LEU A 55 -7.75 -2.26 14.57
C LEU A 55 -6.45 -2.92 14.09
N LYS A 56 -5.65 -3.44 15.02
CA LYS A 56 -4.41 -4.13 14.69
C LYS A 56 -4.67 -5.31 13.77
N GLU A 57 -5.68 -6.11 14.07
CA GLU A 57 -6.07 -7.27 13.26
C GLU A 57 -6.50 -6.84 11.85
N GLU A 58 -7.38 -5.83 11.76
CA GLU A 58 -7.90 -5.37 10.48
C GLU A 58 -6.82 -4.73 9.60
N LEU A 59 -5.85 -4.05 10.20
CA LEU A 59 -4.70 -3.50 9.45
C LEU A 59 -3.86 -4.64 8.85
N GLY A 60 -3.71 -5.74 9.58
CA GLY A 60 -3.04 -6.93 9.07
C GLY A 60 -3.78 -7.53 7.88
N ASP A 61 -5.11 -7.61 7.97
CA ASP A 61 -5.94 -8.13 6.88
C ASP A 61 -5.85 -7.25 5.63
N ILE A 62 -5.88 -5.93 5.79
CA ILE A 62 -5.70 -5.00 4.66
C ILE A 62 -4.32 -5.17 4.04
N LEU A 63 -3.28 -5.27 4.87
CA LEU A 63 -1.92 -5.46 4.37
C LEU A 63 -1.82 -6.76 3.58
N PHE A 64 -2.44 -7.83 4.07
CA PHE A 64 -2.46 -9.10 3.36
C PHE A 64 -3.16 -8.98 2.00
N ASN A 65 -4.27 -8.25 1.93
CA ASN A 65 -4.97 -8.00 0.67
C ASN A 65 -4.07 -7.25 -0.32
N ILE A 66 -3.30 -6.26 0.15
CA ILE A 66 -2.35 -5.53 -0.69
C ILE A 66 -1.28 -6.49 -1.24
N VAL A 67 -0.72 -7.33 -0.37
CA VAL A 67 0.30 -8.31 -0.77
C VAL A 67 -0.27 -9.30 -1.78
N MET A 68 -1.48 -9.80 -1.56
CA MET A 68 -2.14 -10.74 -2.48
C MET A 68 -2.41 -10.11 -3.85
N MET A 69 -2.91 -8.87 -3.85
CA MET A 69 -3.17 -8.15 -5.10
C MET A 69 -1.87 -7.96 -5.88
N THR A 70 -0.79 -7.62 -5.19
CA THR A 70 0.54 -7.46 -5.80
C THR A 70 1.07 -8.80 -6.33
N THR A 71 0.83 -9.88 -5.59
CA THR A 71 1.24 -11.23 -6.03
C THR A 71 0.55 -11.62 -7.33
N ILE A 72 -0.75 -11.33 -7.44
CA ILE A 72 -1.51 -11.55 -8.68
C ILE A 72 -0.92 -10.72 -9.82
N ALA A 73 -0.60 -9.44 -9.56
CA ALA A 73 -0.02 -8.56 -10.56
C ALA A 73 1.34 -9.09 -11.05
N GLU A 74 2.17 -9.61 -10.16
CA GLU A 74 3.46 -10.21 -10.53
C GLU A 74 3.26 -11.44 -11.43
N GLU A 75 2.29 -12.29 -11.09
CA GLU A 75 1.97 -13.47 -11.90
C GLU A 75 1.60 -13.10 -13.33
N GLN A 76 0.95 -11.97 -13.51
CA GLN A 76 0.50 -11.50 -14.82
C GLN A 76 1.54 -10.60 -15.52
N GLY A 77 2.68 -10.36 -14.86
CA GLY A 77 3.74 -9.57 -15.45
C GLY A 77 3.50 -8.06 -15.45
N PHE A 78 2.59 -7.56 -14.61
CA PHE A 78 2.25 -6.13 -14.59
C PHE A 78 3.24 -5.29 -13.77
N PHE A 79 3.55 -5.72 -12.56
CA PHE A 79 4.52 -5.06 -11.67
C PHE A 79 4.81 -5.96 -10.46
N SER A 80 5.84 -5.61 -9.71
CA SER A 80 6.26 -6.37 -8.53
C SER A 80 6.01 -5.59 -7.24
N MET A 81 6.14 -6.27 -6.10
CA MET A 81 6.10 -5.61 -4.79
C MET A 81 7.22 -4.58 -4.67
N LYS A 82 8.39 -4.88 -5.23
CA LYS A 82 9.50 -3.94 -5.25
C LYS A 82 9.11 -2.63 -5.94
N ASP A 83 8.40 -2.73 -7.08
CA ASP A 83 7.92 -1.56 -7.81
C ASP A 83 6.96 -0.73 -6.96
N VAL A 84 5.99 -1.40 -6.30
CA VAL A 84 5.02 -0.73 -5.43
C VAL A 84 5.74 0.03 -4.31
N LEU A 85 6.69 -0.62 -3.66
CA LEU A 85 7.44 -0.02 -2.55
C LEU A 85 8.31 1.15 -3.00
N GLN A 86 9.02 1.00 -4.11
CA GLN A 86 9.88 2.05 -4.63
C GLN A 86 9.08 3.27 -5.07
N ASP A 87 7.97 3.06 -5.76
CA ASP A 87 7.14 4.15 -6.25
C ASP A 87 6.54 4.97 -5.10
N ILE A 88 6.02 4.31 -4.06
CA ILE A 88 5.44 5.05 -2.94
C ILE A 88 6.52 5.78 -2.13
N GLN A 89 7.68 5.15 -1.92
CA GLN A 89 8.78 5.79 -1.21
C GLN A 89 9.26 7.03 -1.94
N LYS A 90 9.48 6.93 -3.24
CA LYS A 90 9.90 8.06 -4.06
C LYS A 90 8.88 9.20 -4.00
N LYS A 91 7.61 8.88 -4.18
CA LYS A 91 6.53 9.87 -4.13
C LYS A 91 6.50 10.62 -2.81
N ILE A 92 6.57 9.91 -1.69
CA ILE A 92 6.51 10.51 -0.37
C ILE A 92 7.72 11.42 -0.11
N VAL A 93 8.92 10.94 -0.44
CA VAL A 93 10.15 11.72 -0.26
C VAL A 93 10.14 12.96 -1.16
N ASP A 94 9.84 12.79 -2.45
CA ASP A 94 9.86 13.89 -3.42
C ASP A 94 8.83 14.98 -3.11
N ARG A 95 7.69 14.62 -2.52
CA ARG A 95 6.64 15.59 -2.20
C ARG A 95 6.83 16.25 -0.84
N HIS A 96 7.68 15.70 0.03
CA HIS A 96 7.96 16.27 1.35
C HIS A 96 9.30 17.02 1.32
N THR A 97 9.41 18.02 0.47
CA THR A 97 10.65 18.80 0.29
C THR A 97 11.04 19.62 1.51
N TRP A 98 10.09 19.87 2.43
CA TRP A 98 10.36 20.55 3.69
C TRP A 98 10.89 19.60 4.77
N VAL A 99 10.92 18.28 4.51
CA VAL A 99 11.50 17.27 5.40
C VAL A 99 12.79 16.71 4.80
N PHE A 100 12.76 16.33 3.52
CA PHE A 100 13.88 15.68 2.85
C PHE A 100 14.67 16.60 1.91
N GLY A 101 14.22 17.83 1.72
CA GLY A 101 14.87 18.84 0.90
C GLY A 101 15.13 20.13 1.67
N ASP A 102 15.22 21.24 0.94
CA ASP A 102 15.58 22.54 1.50
C ASP A 102 14.41 23.50 1.77
N ASP A 103 13.20 23.12 1.38
CA ASP A 103 12.02 23.93 1.64
C ASP A 103 11.69 23.98 3.12
N LYS A 104 10.93 25.00 3.53
CA LYS A 104 10.52 25.20 4.93
C LYS A 104 9.01 25.23 5.03
N ALA A 105 8.48 24.54 6.03
CA ALA A 105 7.07 24.59 6.38
C ALA A 105 6.95 24.52 7.91
N SER A 106 6.28 25.50 8.49
CA SER A 106 6.06 25.58 9.94
C SER A 106 4.63 25.25 10.35
N THR A 107 3.72 25.17 9.39
CA THR A 107 2.31 24.89 9.63
C THR A 107 1.81 23.80 8.67
N PRO A 108 0.72 23.10 9.05
CA PRO A 108 0.11 22.12 8.15
C PRO A 108 -0.29 22.73 6.80
N GLU A 109 -0.77 23.97 6.80
CA GLU A 109 -1.20 24.67 5.59
C GLU A 109 -0.04 24.93 4.63
N GLU A 110 1.12 25.34 5.18
CA GLU A 110 2.34 25.54 4.39
C GLU A 110 2.82 24.21 3.79
N ALA A 111 2.78 23.14 4.58
CA ALA A 111 3.17 21.82 4.14
C ALA A 111 2.27 21.32 3.00
N LEU A 112 0.96 21.51 3.15
CA LEU A 112 0.00 21.11 2.12
C LEU A 112 0.23 21.88 0.81
N ALA A 113 0.51 23.16 0.89
CA ALA A 113 0.80 23.98 -0.28
C ALA A 113 2.03 23.46 -1.04
N LEU A 114 3.08 23.08 -0.31
CA LEU A 114 4.29 22.51 -0.91
C LEU A 114 4.02 21.13 -1.52
N TRP A 115 3.24 20.29 -0.84
CA TRP A 115 2.85 19.00 -1.36
C TRP A 115 2.16 19.15 -2.72
N ASN A 116 1.18 20.04 -2.81
CA ASN A 116 0.43 20.28 -4.04
C ASN A 116 1.33 20.85 -5.14
N LYS A 117 2.23 21.76 -4.80
CA LYS A 117 3.21 22.33 -5.74
C LYS A 117 4.11 21.23 -6.31
N ASN A 118 4.63 20.36 -5.46
CA ASN A 118 5.52 19.27 -5.86
C ASN A 118 4.76 18.26 -6.73
N LYS A 119 3.49 17.98 -6.41
CA LYS A 119 2.63 17.12 -7.21
C LYS A 119 2.45 17.68 -8.63
N GLU A 120 2.22 18.98 -8.75
CA GLU A 120 2.06 19.62 -10.06
C GLU A 120 3.37 19.60 -10.87
N LYS A 121 4.52 19.77 -10.22
CA LYS A 121 5.83 19.64 -10.89
C LYS A 121 6.01 18.24 -11.46
N GLU A 122 5.67 17.20 -10.72
CA GLU A 122 5.76 15.82 -11.19
C GLU A 122 4.90 15.59 -12.42
N LYS A 123 3.65 16.11 -12.42
CA LYS A 123 2.74 16.00 -13.56
C LYS A 123 3.30 16.70 -14.80
N ALA A 124 3.86 17.88 -14.62
CA ALA A 124 4.46 18.63 -15.71
C ALA A 124 5.64 17.86 -16.33
N ASN A 125 6.46 17.24 -15.49
CA ASN A 125 7.62 16.46 -15.95
C ASN A 125 7.20 15.19 -16.68
N LYS A 126 6.11 14.55 -16.25
CA LYS A 126 5.60 13.33 -16.92
C LYS A 126 5.02 13.60 -18.29
N LYS A 127 4.55 14.83 -18.56
CA LYS A 127 3.99 15.22 -19.85
C LYS A 127 5.05 15.56 -20.89
N LYS A 128 6.29 15.67 -20.46
CA LYS A 128 7.42 15.89 -21.36
C LYS A 128 7.99 14.55 -21.82
#